data_8e396dfc20a97d5bed44676c3bd917e2
#
_entry.id   8e396dfc20a97d5bed44676c3bd917e2
#
_cell.length_a   1.000
_cell.length_b   1.000
_cell.length_c   1.000
_cell.angle_alpha   90.00
_cell.angle_beta   90.00
_cell.angle_gamma   90.00
#
_symmetry.space_group_name_H-M   'P 1'
#
loop_
_entity.id
_entity.type
_entity.pdbx_description
1 polymer ?
#
loop_
_entity_poly.entity_id
_entity_poly.type
_entity_poly.pdbx_seq_one_letter_code
_entity_poly.pdbx_strand_id
1 'polypeptide(L)'
;MLHQLKSSDCSDIMTKVHRVADQIIQTQLDKGLSVPFAVQISNELNTDYQELNSLFLVKCDISLDIIFVKRIIEKVKELLVYTEQTITQIAKSLGYKKASELTEQLKTYTGLTSAHFKQIRKNKLAIIRKQQEK
;
A
#
# COMPACT_ATOMS: atom_id res chain seq x y z
N MET A 1 6.61 -20.20 -16.40
CA MET A 1 6.15 -19.12 -15.51
C MET A 1 5.23 -18.15 -16.19
N LEU A 2 5.66 -17.56 -17.29
CA LEU A 2 4.85 -16.58 -18.02
C LEU A 2 3.54 -17.21 -18.54
N HIS A 3 3.58 -18.46 -19.00
CA HIS A 3 2.37 -19.14 -19.49
C HIS A 3 1.34 -19.38 -18.38
N GLN A 4 1.79 -19.56 -17.12
CA GLN A 4 0.88 -19.68 -15.99
C GLN A 4 0.16 -18.36 -15.72
N LEU A 5 0.88 -17.25 -15.87
CA LEU A 5 0.27 -15.92 -15.71
C LEU A 5 -0.77 -15.66 -16.79
N LYS A 6 -0.53 -16.15 -18.02
CA LYS A 6 -1.47 -15.98 -19.11
C LYS A 6 -2.76 -16.77 -18.90
N SER A 7 -2.69 -17.91 -18.23
CA SER A 7 -3.85 -18.77 -17.99
C SER A 7 -4.61 -18.39 -16.72
N SER A 8 -3.99 -17.63 -15.81
CA SER A 8 -4.63 -17.16 -14.58
C SER A 8 -5.49 -15.94 -14.85
N ASP A 9 -6.58 -15.78 -14.12
CA ASP A 9 -7.35 -14.55 -14.20
C ASP A 9 -6.66 -13.45 -13.38
N CYS A 10 -7.16 -12.23 -13.51
CA CYS A 10 -6.59 -11.07 -12.85
C CYS A 10 -6.59 -11.21 -11.32
N SER A 11 -7.66 -11.76 -10.74
CA SER A 11 -7.80 -11.81 -9.28
C SER A 11 -6.74 -12.70 -8.63
N ASP A 12 -6.40 -13.83 -9.25
CA ASP A 12 -5.37 -14.73 -8.72
C ASP A 12 -3.99 -14.08 -8.70
N ILE A 13 -3.64 -13.44 -9.82
CA ILE A 13 -2.36 -12.76 -9.94
C ILE A 13 -2.30 -11.56 -9.00
N MET A 14 -3.41 -10.82 -8.91
CA MET A 14 -3.52 -9.65 -8.05
C MET A 14 -3.29 -10.01 -6.59
N THR A 15 -3.82 -11.14 -6.13
CA THR A 15 -3.63 -11.60 -4.75
C THR A 15 -2.15 -11.80 -4.45
N LYS A 16 -1.39 -12.40 -5.37
CA LYS A 16 0.04 -12.60 -5.19
C LYS A 16 0.81 -11.28 -5.15
N VAL A 17 0.45 -10.36 -6.03
CA VAL A 17 1.10 -9.04 -6.09
C VAL A 17 0.81 -8.24 -4.82
N HIS A 18 -0.43 -8.25 -4.34
CA HIS A 18 -0.79 -7.59 -3.09
C HIS A 18 0.01 -8.14 -1.91
N ARG A 19 0.16 -9.46 -1.84
CA ARG A 19 0.93 -10.10 -0.76
C ARG A 19 2.38 -9.65 -0.76
N VAL A 20 3.01 -9.64 -1.93
CA VAL A 20 4.41 -9.21 -2.05
C VAL A 20 4.55 -7.73 -1.69
N ALA A 21 3.66 -6.88 -2.21
CA ALA A 21 3.66 -5.45 -1.90
C ALA A 21 3.51 -5.22 -0.40
N ASP A 22 2.57 -5.89 0.23
CA ASP A 22 2.30 -5.73 1.66
C ASP A 22 3.49 -6.18 2.51
N GLN A 23 4.18 -7.26 2.12
CA GLN A 23 5.38 -7.72 2.79
C GLN A 23 6.51 -6.70 2.70
N ILE A 24 6.71 -6.10 1.53
CA ILE A 24 7.73 -5.07 1.32
C ILE A 24 7.44 -3.86 2.21
N ILE A 25 6.20 -3.41 2.21
CA ILE A 25 5.77 -2.25 3.00
C ILE A 25 5.99 -2.52 4.50
N GLN A 26 5.59 -3.69 4.97
CA GLN A 26 5.74 -4.05 6.38
C GLN A 26 7.21 -4.15 6.78
N THR A 27 8.05 -4.73 5.93
CA THR A 27 9.49 -4.82 6.18
C THR A 27 10.12 -3.42 6.26
N GLN A 28 9.70 -2.52 5.39
CA GLN A 28 10.17 -1.14 5.41
C GLN A 28 9.80 -0.46 6.73
N LEU A 29 8.56 -0.64 7.18
CA LEU A 29 8.08 -0.04 8.42
C LEU A 29 8.80 -0.61 9.64
N ASP A 30 9.03 -1.93 9.67
CA ASP A 30 9.58 -2.61 10.83
C ASP A 30 11.10 -2.46 10.94
N LYS A 31 11.81 -2.50 9.82
CA LYS A 31 13.27 -2.60 9.81
C LYS A 31 13.96 -1.42 9.11
N GLY A 32 13.21 -0.55 8.46
CA GLY A 32 13.78 0.55 7.71
C GLY A 32 14.54 0.13 6.46
N LEU A 33 14.31 -1.11 6.00
CA LEU A 33 14.96 -1.63 4.81
C LEU A 33 14.18 -1.25 3.56
N SER A 34 14.85 -0.65 2.59
CA SER A 34 14.24 -0.25 1.33
C SER A 34 14.54 -1.29 0.26
N VAL A 35 13.55 -2.13 -0.06
CA VAL A 35 13.67 -3.12 -1.13
C VAL A 35 12.85 -2.62 -2.31
N PRO A 36 13.46 -2.42 -3.49
CA PRO A 36 12.70 -1.99 -4.68
C PRO A 36 11.61 -3.01 -5.01
N PHE A 37 10.39 -2.54 -5.16
CA PHE A 37 9.25 -3.40 -5.49
C PHE A 37 9.49 -4.15 -6.80
N ALA A 38 10.05 -3.46 -7.81
CA ALA A 38 10.30 -4.07 -9.11
C ALA A 38 11.20 -5.30 -8.99
N VAL A 39 12.26 -5.21 -8.18
CA VAL A 39 13.19 -6.32 -7.97
C VAL A 39 12.52 -7.47 -7.25
N GLN A 40 11.82 -7.17 -6.16
CA GLN A 40 11.19 -8.20 -5.33
C GLN A 40 10.11 -8.95 -6.10
N ILE A 41 9.23 -8.23 -6.80
CA ILE A 41 8.15 -8.88 -7.53
C ILE A 41 8.66 -9.69 -8.72
N SER A 42 9.72 -9.23 -9.38
CA SER A 42 10.36 -9.98 -10.47
C SER A 42 10.93 -11.30 -9.96
N ASN A 43 11.58 -11.27 -8.81
CA ASN A 43 12.15 -12.46 -8.19
C ASN A 43 11.07 -13.45 -7.75
N GLU A 44 10.01 -12.95 -7.12
CA GLU A 44 8.91 -13.80 -6.62
C GLU A 44 8.17 -14.50 -7.75
N LEU A 45 7.93 -13.80 -8.86
CA LEU A 45 7.21 -14.34 -10.00
C LEU A 45 8.12 -14.88 -11.10
N ASN A 46 9.45 -14.77 -10.88
CA ASN A 46 10.47 -15.24 -11.80
C ASN A 46 10.22 -14.76 -13.23
N THR A 47 9.89 -13.47 -13.37
CA THR A 47 9.56 -12.85 -14.63
C THR A 47 10.06 -11.40 -14.61
N ASP A 48 10.56 -10.92 -15.74
CA ASP A 48 11.03 -9.53 -15.86
C ASP A 48 9.90 -8.55 -15.52
N TYR A 49 10.26 -7.46 -14.83
CA TYR A 49 9.28 -6.49 -14.36
C TYR A 49 8.47 -5.85 -15.50
N GLN A 50 9.14 -5.51 -16.60
CA GLN A 50 8.46 -4.88 -17.73
C GLN A 50 7.46 -5.82 -18.38
N GLU A 51 7.79 -7.11 -18.48
CA GLU A 51 6.86 -8.12 -18.98
C GLU A 51 5.66 -8.27 -18.05
N LEU A 52 5.91 -8.31 -16.74
CA LEU A 52 4.83 -8.39 -15.75
C LEU A 52 3.91 -7.17 -15.85
N ASN A 53 4.51 -5.98 -15.94
CA ASN A 53 3.74 -4.75 -16.03
C ASN A 53 2.86 -4.73 -17.29
N SER A 54 3.40 -5.17 -18.41
CA SER A 54 2.66 -5.26 -19.67
C SER A 54 1.48 -6.24 -19.54
N LEU A 55 1.71 -7.40 -18.90
CA LEU A 55 0.66 -8.39 -18.68
C LEU A 55 -0.45 -7.82 -17.81
N PHE A 56 -0.10 -7.09 -16.75
CA PHE A 56 -1.10 -6.47 -15.87
C PHE A 56 -1.91 -5.42 -16.58
N LEU A 57 -1.26 -4.60 -17.42
CA LEU A 57 -2.00 -3.60 -18.21
C LEU A 57 -2.99 -4.25 -19.15
N VAL A 58 -2.63 -5.38 -19.76
CA VAL A 58 -3.52 -6.08 -20.70
C VAL A 58 -4.62 -6.83 -19.96
N LYS A 59 -4.29 -7.56 -18.90
CA LYS A 59 -5.25 -8.44 -18.20
C LYS A 59 -6.07 -7.73 -17.14
N CYS A 60 -5.47 -6.76 -16.43
CA CYS A 60 -6.08 -6.13 -15.26
C CYS A 60 -6.31 -4.64 -15.45
N ASP A 61 -5.88 -4.09 -16.58
CA ASP A 61 -6.06 -2.68 -16.92
C ASP A 61 -5.45 -1.73 -15.88
N ILE A 62 -4.35 -2.14 -15.26
CA ILE A 62 -3.66 -1.36 -14.25
C ILE A 62 -2.17 -1.70 -14.26
N SER A 63 -1.30 -0.71 -14.04
CA SER A 63 0.14 -0.95 -13.95
C SER A 63 0.53 -1.44 -12.56
N LEU A 64 1.64 -2.19 -12.49
CA LEU A 64 2.18 -2.67 -11.20
C LEU A 64 2.58 -1.52 -10.29
N ASP A 65 3.11 -0.44 -10.85
CA ASP A 65 3.52 0.73 -10.06
C ASP A 65 2.33 1.34 -9.33
N ILE A 66 1.20 1.44 -10.00
CA ILE A 66 -0.03 1.98 -9.39
C ILE A 66 -0.56 1.02 -8.33
N ILE A 67 -0.49 -0.28 -8.58
CA ILE A 67 -0.90 -1.28 -7.58
C ILE A 67 -0.09 -1.10 -6.30
N PHE A 68 1.23 -0.94 -6.43
CA PHE A 68 2.09 -0.77 -5.27
C PHE A 68 1.76 0.50 -4.48
N VAL A 69 1.57 1.63 -5.18
CA VAL A 69 1.19 2.89 -4.55
C VAL A 69 -0.15 2.74 -3.82
N LYS A 70 -1.13 2.08 -4.43
CA LYS A 70 -2.42 1.84 -3.79
C LYS A 70 -2.28 1.01 -2.51
N ARG A 71 -1.38 0.03 -2.49
CA ARG A 71 -1.14 -0.77 -1.27
C ARG A 71 -0.48 0.09 -0.19
N ILE A 72 0.43 0.98 -0.57
CA ILE A 72 1.00 1.96 0.37
C ILE A 72 -0.11 2.80 0.98
N ILE A 73 -1.01 3.32 0.16
CA ILE A 73 -2.11 4.18 0.63
C ILE A 73 -3.02 3.42 1.59
N GLU A 74 -3.33 2.15 1.30
CA GLU A 74 -4.14 1.32 2.22
C GLU A 74 -3.46 1.20 3.58
N LYS A 75 -2.14 0.98 3.59
CA LYS A 75 -1.39 0.89 4.86
C LYS A 75 -1.37 2.23 5.58
N VAL A 76 -1.20 3.33 4.86
CA VAL A 76 -1.21 4.68 5.44
C VAL A 76 -2.55 4.96 6.11
N LYS A 77 -3.65 4.65 5.44
CA LYS A 77 -4.99 4.80 6.01
C LYS A 77 -5.13 4.02 7.32
N GLU A 78 -4.68 2.78 7.31
CA GLU A 78 -4.71 1.91 8.49
C GLU A 78 -3.92 2.53 9.65
N LEU A 79 -2.71 3.00 9.38
CA LEU A 79 -1.86 3.61 10.42
C LEU A 79 -2.45 4.91 10.95
N LEU A 80 -3.06 5.72 10.10
CA LEU A 80 -3.69 6.97 10.53
C LEU A 80 -4.91 6.72 11.42
N VAL A 81 -5.68 5.68 11.13
CA VAL A 81 -6.91 5.38 11.88
C VAL A 81 -6.62 4.60 13.15
N TYR A 82 -5.70 3.65 13.10
CA TYR A 82 -5.50 2.70 14.22
C TYR A 82 -4.27 2.98 15.08
N THR A 83 -3.45 3.98 14.73
CA THR A 83 -2.30 4.37 15.56
C THR A 83 -2.26 5.86 15.78
N GLU A 84 -1.34 6.32 16.62
CA GLU A 84 -1.15 7.74 16.88
C GLU A 84 -0.14 8.39 15.92
N GLN A 85 0.39 7.62 14.97
CA GLN A 85 1.38 8.15 14.03
C GLN A 85 0.80 9.25 13.16
N THR A 86 1.61 10.28 12.91
CA THR A 86 1.26 11.37 12.00
C THR A 86 1.66 11.00 10.58
N ILE A 87 1.07 11.71 9.60
CA ILE A 87 1.44 11.51 8.19
C ILE A 87 2.95 11.75 7.98
N THR A 88 3.53 12.71 8.71
CA THR A 88 4.97 13.00 8.62
C THR A 88 5.81 11.82 9.12
N GLN A 89 5.41 11.22 10.25
CA GLN A 89 6.10 10.06 10.81
C GLN A 89 5.99 8.85 9.87
N ILE A 90 4.80 8.62 9.32
CA ILE A 90 4.56 7.52 8.40
C ILE A 90 5.39 7.68 7.12
N ALA A 91 5.42 8.89 6.56
CA ALA A 91 6.19 9.18 5.36
C ALA A 91 7.68 8.89 5.59
N LYS A 92 8.21 9.32 6.73
CA LYS A 92 9.61 9.07 7.09
C LYS A 92 9.89 7.57 7.19
N SER A 93 9.01 6.83 7.87
CA SER A 93 9.16 5.38 8.03
C SER A 93 9.12 4.64 6.70
N LEU A 94 8.34 5.14 5.75
CA LEU A 94 8.22 4.53 4.42
C LEU A 94 9.32 4.97 3.45
N GLY A 95 10.21 5.86 3.88
CA GLY A 95 11.34 6.28 3.05
C GLY A 95 11.02 7.41 2.07
N TYR A 96 9.93 8.14 2.27
CA TYR A 96 9.63 9.32 1.46
C TYR A 96 10.61 10.44 1.79
N LYS A 97 11.09 11.12 0.76
CA LYS A 97 11.99 12.25 0.96
C LYS A 97 11.28 13.45 1.59
N LYS A 98 10.00 13.64 1.23
CA LYS A 98 9.17 14.72 1.75
C LYS A 98 7.80 14.18 2.12
N ALA A 99 7.29 14.57 3.28
CA ALA A 99 5.95 14.20 3.71
C ALA A 99 4.87 14.71 2.76
N SER A 100 5.13 15.82 2.07
CA SER A 100 4.18 16.37 1.11
C SER A 100 3.91 15.43 -0.06
N GLU A 101 4.87 14.60 -0.45
CA GLU A 101 4.67 13.61 -1.51
C GLU A 101 3.61 12.58 -1.10
N LEU A 102 3.69 12.08 0.12
CA LEU A 102 2.71 11.13 0.63
C LEU A 102 1.35 11.80 0.83
N THR A 103 1.34 13.04 1.31
CA THR A 103 0.11 13.81 1.49
C THR A 103 -0.64 13.96 0.16
N GLU A 104 0.09 14.28 -0.91
CA GLU A 104 -0.51 14.41 -2.24
C GLU A 104 -1.03 13.07 -2.77
N GLN A 105 -0.27 11.98 -2.58
CA GLN A 105 -0.71 10.65 -2.99
C GLN A 105 -1.97 10.24 -2.25
N LEU A 106 -2.02 10.46 -0.95
CA LEU A 106 -3.19 10.13 -0.14
C LEU A 106 -4.42 10.86 -0.68
N LYS A 107 -4.29 12.15 -0.94
CA LYS A 107 -5.40 12.95 -1.47
C LYS A 107 -5.80 12.49 -2.88
N THR A 108 -4.82 12.20 -3.73
CA THR A 108 -5.08 11.75 -5.11
C THR A 108 -5.86 10.43 -5.13
N TYR A 109 -5.48 9.47 -4.29
CA TYR A 109 -6.06 8.13 -4.34
C TYR A 109 -7.29 7.95 -3.45
N THR A 110 -7.49 8.82 -2.44
CA THR A 110 -8.64 8.69 -1.53
C THR A 110 -9.60 9.87 -1.61
N GLY A 111 -9.15 11.01 -2.13
CA GLY A 111 -9.91 12.26 -2.10
C GLY A 111 -9.94 12.92 -0.73
N LEU A 112 -9.23 12.37 0.25
CA LEU A 112 -9.29 12.79 1.64
C LEU A 112 -7.90 13.14 2.18
N THR A 113 -7.85 13.92 3.25
CA THR A 113 -6.59 14.33 3.88
C THR A 113 -6.28 13.46 5.09
N SER A 114 -5.05 13.55 5.59
CA SER A 114 -4.67 12.85 6.82
C SER A 114 -5.51 13.31 8.01
N ALA A 115 -5.90 14.59 8.04
CA ALA A 115 -6.76 15.13 9.09
C ALA A 115 -8.11 14.40 9.14
N HIS A 116 -8.68 14.06 7.98
CA HIS A 116 -9.92 13.31 7.91
C HIS A 116 -9.78 11.93 8.56
N PHE A 117 -8.71 11.23 8.27
CA PHE A 117 -8.48 9.90 8.85
C PHE A 117 -8.19 9.99 10.35
N LYS A 118 -7.53 11.04 10.81
CA LYS A 118 -7.33 11.27 12.24
C LYS A 118 -8.65 11.57 12.95
N GLN A 119 -9.58 12.23 12.28
CA GLN A 119 -10.91 12.46 12.84
C GLN A 119 -11.67 11.13 12.98
N ILE A 120 -11.54 10.22 12.02
CA ILE A 120 -12.12 8.88 12.11
C ILE A 120 -11.58 8.18 13.35
N ARG A 121 -10.28 8.28 13.62
CA ARG A 121 -9.66 7.70 14.81
C ARG A 121 -10.28 8.25 16.09
N LYS A 122 -10.42 9.57 16.16
CA LYS A 122 -11.01 10.22 17.33
C LYS A 122 -12.45 9.74 17.57
N ASN A 123 -13.22 9.63 16.49
CA ASN A 123 -14.61 9.18 16.59
C ASN A 123 -14.70 7.73 17.08
N LYS A 124 -13.82 6.85 16.57
CA LYS A 124 -13.77 5.46 17.01
C LYS A 124 -13.40 5.34 18.49
N LEU A 125 -12.41 6.11 18.93
CA LEU A 125 -11.98 6.10 20.33
C LEU A 125 -13.10 6.61 21.26
N ALA A 126 -13.82 7.62 20.83
CA ALA A 126 -14.95 8.15 21.61
C ALA A 126 -16.06 7.11 21.75
N ILE A 127 -16.37 6.36 20.70
CA ILE A 127 -17.37 5.28 20.73
C ILE A 127 -16.92 4.17 21.69
N ILE A 128 -15.68 3.74 21.60
CA ILE A 128 -15.13 2.70 22.47
C ILE A 128 -15.19 3.14 23.92
N ARG A 129 -14.81 4.38 24.21
CA ARG A 129 -14.84 4.94 25.57
C ARG A 129 -16.25 4.93 26.13
N LYS A 130 -17.27 5.32 25.34
CA LYS A 130 -18.67 5.28 25.78
C LYS A 130 -19.13 3.87 26.10
N GLN A 131 -18.72 2.89 25.31
CA GLN A 131 -19.07 1.49 25.56
C GLN A 131 -18.45 0.99 26.85
N GLN A 132 -17.25 1.43 27.18
CA GLN A 132 -16.56 1.02 28.41
C GLN A 132 -17.15 1.67 29.65
N GLU A 133 -17.80 2.81 29.53
CA GLU A 133 -18.43 3.52 30.63
C GLU A 133 -19.74 2.89 31.07
N LYS A 134 -20.27 1.95 30.32
CA LYS A 134 -21.47 1.21 30.69
C LYS A 134 -21.10 -0.02 31.48
#